data_489a4c7dcf43eb78ae8ad1cc9d81ed87
#
_entry.id   489a4c7dcf43eb78ae8ad1cc9d81ed87
#
_cell.length_a   1.000
_cell.length_b   1.000
_cell.length_c   1.000
_cell.angle_alpha   90.00
_cell.angle_beta   90.00
_cell.angle_gamma   90.00
#
_symmetry.space_group_name_H-M   'P 1'
#
loop_
_entity.id
_entity.type
_entity.pdbx_description
1 polymer ?
#
loop_
_entity_poly.entity_id
_entity_poly.type
_entity_poly.pdbx_seq_one_letter_code
_entity_poly.pdbx_strand_id
1 'polypeptide(L)'
;MTKLTYYKIRSKKNPELFRKADGSWNTSGKVYDTLGKLRATITNNLNSYSEYTREKVQDWEIVEFEVVVKEVKQLHEIIKPERLVDLLKR
;
A
#
# COMPACT_ATOMS: atom_id res chain seq x y z
N MET A 1 14.37 -5.51 -19.72
CA MET A 1 13.39 -5.83 -18.67
C MET A 1 13.26 -4.66 -17.71
N THR A 2 12.07 -4.14 -17.55
CA THR A 2 11.81 -3.03 -16.64
C THR A 2 11.08 -3.53 -15.42
N LYS A 3 11.51 -3.07 -14.25
CA LYS A 3 10.93 -3.46 -12.98
C LYS A 3 10.38 -2.23 -12.29
N LEU A 4 9.10 -2.28 -11.94
CA LEU A 4 8.42 -1.21 -11.24
C LEU A 4 7.96 -1.69 -9.88
N THR A 5 8.08 -0.83 -8.89
CA THR A 5 7.64 -1.16 -7.54
C THR A 5 6.61 -0.13 -7.10
N TYR A 6 5.54 -0.59 -6.45
CA TYR A 6 4.58 0.28 -5.83
C TYR A 6 4.02 -0.36 -4.57
N TYR A 7 3.27 0.41 -3.81
CA TYR A 7 2.80 0.01 -2.50
C TYR A 7 1.32 0.32 -2.33
N LYS A 8 0.66 -0.47 -1.50
CA LYS A 8 -0.72 -0.21 -1.09
C LYS A 8 -0.87 -0.49 0.39
N ILE A 9 -1.85 0.15 1.00
CA ILE A 9 -2.24 -0.14 2.38
C ILE A 9 -3.38 -1.15 2.34
N ARG A 10 -3.21 -2.27 3.01
CA ARG A 10 -4.17 -3.36 3.05
C ARG A 10 -4.74 -3.51 4.45
N SER A 11 -6.00 -3.93 4.53
CA SER A 11 -6.64 -4.23 5.80
C SER A 11 -6.14 -5.58 6.34
N LYS A 12 -5.72 -5.62 7.60
CA LYS A 12 -5.37 -6.88 8.26
C LYS A 12 -6.59 -7.77 8.46
N LYS A 13 -7.75 -7.16 8.70
CA LYS A 13 -8.99 -7.89 8.96
C LYS A 13 -9.58 -8.47 7.67
N ASN A 14 -9.48 -7.71 6.57
CA ASN A 14 -10.00 -8.13 5.27
C ASN A 14 -8.89 -7.96 4.23
N PRO A 15 -8.03 -8.98 4.06
CA PRO A 15 -6.84 -8.86 3.19
C PRO A 15 -7.13 -8.57 1.72
N GLU A 16 -8.37 -8.73 1.27
CA GLU A 16 -8.77 -8.39 -0.10
C GLU A 16 -9.06 -6.91 -0.27
N LEU A 17 -9.10 -6.14 0.81
CA LEU A 17 -9.44 -4.71 0.76
C LEU A 17 -8.21 -3.84 0.93
N PHE A 18 -8.12 -2.82 0.07
CA PHE A 18 -7.05 -1.82 0.10
C PHE A 18 -7.63 -0.44 0.36
N ARG A 19 -6.86 0.38 1.08
CA ARG A 19 -7.28 1.73 1.45
C ARG A 19 -7.20 2.67 0.26
N LYS A 20 -8.28 3.44 0.06
CA LYS A 20 -8.36 4.51 -0.94
C LYS A 20 -7.81 5.81 -0.36
N ALA A 21 -7.64 6.80 -1.24
CA ALA A 21 -7.14 8.13 -0.83
C ALA A 21 -8.05 8.81 0.18
N ASP A 22 -9.36 8.58 0.11
CA ASP A 22 -10.35 9.19 1.01
C ASP A 22 -10.51 8.44 2.33
N GLY A 23 -9.76 7.36 2.55
CA GLY A 23 -9.83 6.56 3.76
C GLY A 23 -10.82 5.41 3.70
N SER A 24 -11.60 5.28 2.65
CA SER A 24 -12.47 4.13 2.46
C SER A 24 -11.67 2.93 1.91
N TRP A 25 -12.34 1.80 1.76
CA TRP A 25 -11.71 0.54 1.38
C TRP A 25 -12.40 -0.06 0.16
N ASN A 26 -11.62 -0.61 -0.74
CA ASN A 26 -12.14 -1.39 -1.87
C ASN A 26 -11.09 -2.41 -2.33
N THR A 27 -11.38 -3.12 -3.41
CA THR A 27 -10.46 -4.15 -3.93
C THR A 27 -9.28 -3.57 -4.72
N SER A 28 -9.34 -2.30 -5.09
CA SER A 28 -8.26 -1.63 -5.84
C SER A 28 -7.34 -0.82 -4.96
N GLY A 29 -7.89 0.10 -4.18
CA GLY A 29 -7.12 0.98 -3.32
C GLY A 29 -6.30 2.03 -4.05
N LYS A 30 -5.58 2.83 -3.28
CA LYS A 30 -4.65 3.84 -3.81
C LYS A 30 -3.26 3.24 -3.98
N VAL A 31 -2.63 3.54 -5.11
CA VAL A 31 -1.25 3.16 -5.37
C VAL A 31 -0.31 4.25 -4.87
N TYR A 32 0.72 3.85 -4.13
CA TYR A 32 1.82 4.73 -3.71
C TYR A 32 3.07 4.28 -4.46
N ASP A 33 3.63 5.17 -5.25
CA ASP A 33 4.79 4.85 -6.09
C ASP A 33 6.12 4.92 -5.33
N THR A 34 6.13 5.54 -4.15
CA THR A 34 7.31 5.60 -3.30
C THR A 34 6.96 5.34 -1.84
N LEU A 35 7.93 4.82 -1.08
CA LEU A 35 7.78 4.66 0.36
C LEU A 35 7.62 6.00 1.07
N GLY A 36 8.23 7.06 0.55
CA GLY A 36 8.09 8.39 1.14
C GLY A 36 6.66 8.89 1.16
N LYS A 37 5.96 8.72 0.05
CA LYS A 37 4.54 9.11 -0.04
C LYS A 37 3.67 8.27 0.89
N LEU A 38 3.95 6.98 0.96
CA LEU A 38 3.23 6.07 1.85
C LEU A 38 3.47 6.45 3.31
N ARG A 39 4.71 6.71 3.69
CA ARG A 39 5.07 7.12 5.05
C ARG A 39 4.37 8.42 5.46
N ALA A 40 4.27 9.38 4.54
CA ALA A 40 3.58 10.62 4.82
C ALA A 40 2.12 10.38 5.20
N THR A 41 1.43 9.51 4.46
CA THR A 41 0.06 9.14 4.76
C THR A 41 -0.05 8.49 6.14
N ILE A 42 0.82 7.54 6.45
CA ILE A 42 0.81 6.86 7.74
C ILE A 42 1.09 7.84 8.88
N THR A 43 2.10 8.68 8.71
CA THR A 43 2.48 9.66 9.72
C THR A 43 1.35 10.65 10.00
N ASN A 44 0.69 11.13 8.94
CA ASN A 44 -0.44 12.05 9.10
C ASN A 44 -1.58 11.43 9.91
N ASN A 45 -1.86 10.16 9.68
CA ASN A 45 -2.91 9.47 10.43
C ASN A 45 -2.47 9.18 11.88
N LEU A 46 -1.22 8.83 12.11
CA LEU A 46 -0.70 8.61 13.45
C LEU A 46 -0.68 9.90 14.28
N ASN A 47 -0.48 11.04 13.64
CA ASN A 47 -0.45 12.35 14.29
C ASN A 47 -1.82 13.02 14.36
N SER A 48 -2.89 12.32 13.97
CA SER A 48 -4.24 12.84 14.03
C SER A 48 -4.64 13.15 15.48
N TYR A 49 -5.44 14.22 15.67
CA TYR A 49 -6.06 14.51 16.95
C TYR A 49 -7.11 13.48 17.34
N SER A 50 -7.66 12.77 16.35
CA SER A 50 -8.65 11.73 16.60
C SER A 50 -7.97 10.45 17.06
N GLU A 51 -8.24 10.04 18.28
CA GLU A 51 -7.77 8.75 18.80
C GLU A 51 -8.27 7.60 17.94
N TYR A 52 -9.49 7.68 17.46
CA TYR A 52 -10.08 6.69 16.57
C TYR A 52 -9.24 6.53 15.28
N THR A 53 -8.81 7.64 14.68
CA THR A 53 -7.98 7.60 13.47
C THR A 53 -6.62 6.97 13.76
N ARG A 54 -5.99 7.35 14.89
CA ARG A 54 -4.70 6.78 15.27
C ARG A 54 -4.77 5.28 15.49
N GLU A 55 -5.81 4.81 16.16
CA GLU A 55 -5.98 3.40 16.46
C GLU A 55 -6.21 2.55 15.22
N LYS A 56 -6.90 3.10 14.22
CA LYS A 56 -7.16 2.39 12.98
C LYS A 56 -5.89 1.98 12.24
N VAL A 57 -4.83 2.75 12.37
CA VAL A 57 -3.56 2.46 11.69
C VAL A 57 -3.01 1.10 12.13
N GLN A 58 -3.33 0.65 13.32
CA GLN A 58 -2.89 -0.67 13.81
C GLN A 58 -3.46 -1.82 13.01
N ASP A 59 -4.59 -1.59 12.31
CA ASP A 59 -5.22 -2.60 11.47
C ASP A 59 -4.73 -2.55 10.02
N TRP A 60 -3.75 -1.69 9.74
CA TRP A 60 -3.18 -1.55 8.40
C TRP A 60 -1.93 -2.40 8.25
N GLU A 61 -1.73 -2.90 7.07
CA GLU A 61 -0.46 -3.49 6.67
C GLU A 61 -0.08 -2.96 5.30
N ILE A 62 1.21 -2.96 5.02
CA ILE A 62 1.73 -2.41 3.78
C ILE A 62 2.17 -3.55 2.89
N VAL A 63 1.66 -3.55 1.67
CA VAL A 63 2.01 -4.56 0.67
C VAL A 63 2.85 -3.91 -0.42
N GLU A 64 4.01 -4.47 -0.67
CA GLU A 64 4.87 -4.07 -1.77
C GLU A 64 4.54 -4.94 -2.98
N PHE A 65 4.29 -4.29 -4.10
CA PHE A 65 4.04 -4.96 -5.36
C PHE A 65 5.20 -4.70 -6.30
N GLU A 66 5.56 -5.73 -7.03
CA GLU A 66 6.58 -5.64 -8.04
C GLU A 66 5.97 -6.03 -9.38
N VAL A 67 6.10 -5.13 -10.35
CA VAL A 67 5.61 -5.36 -11.70
C VAL A 67 6.82 -5.52 -12.61
N VAL A 68 6.89 -6.65 -13.29
CA VAL A 68 7.98 -6.94 -14.23
C VAL A 68 7.42 -6.86 -15.64
N VAL A 69 7.95 -5.92 -16.44
CA VAL A 69 7.60 -5.79 -17.85
C VAL A 69 8.69 -6.47 -18.66
N LYS A 70 8.35 -7.60 -19.28
CA LYS A 70 9.33 -8.42 -19.99
C LYS A 70 9.67 -7.92 -21.38
N GLU A 71 8.67 -7.47 -22.12
CA GLU A 71 8.86 -7.00 -23.48
C GLU A 71 8.00 -5.81 -23.82
N VAL A 72 8.54 -4.92 -24.63
CA VAL A 72 7.81 -3.73 -25.09
C VAL A 72 6.71 -4.09 -26.06
N LYS A 73 6.89 -5.14 -26.87
CA LYS A 73 5.92 -5.56 -27.88
C LYS A 73 4.77 -6.37 -27.31
N GLN A 74 5.04 -7.13 -26.29
CA GLN A 74 4.05 -7.94 -25.60
C GLN A 74 4.13 -7.60 -24.15
N LEU A 75 3.26 -6.75 -23.69
CA LEU A 75 3.22 -6.36 -22.30
C LEU A 75 2.78 -7.54 -21.45
N HIS A 76 3.74 -8.36 -21.08
CA HIS A 76 3.52 -9.39 -20.09
C HIS A 76 3.88 -8.81 -18.74
N GLU A 77 2.86 -8.47 -18.00
CA GLU A 77 3.03 -7.99 -16.65
C GLU A 77 2.82 -9.15 -15.69
N ILE A 78 3.82 -9.39 -14.87
CA ILE A 78 3.69 -10.31 -13.77
C ILE A 78 3.67 -9.46 -12.50
N ILE A 79 2.55 -9.48 -11.82
CA ILE A 79 2.39 -8.75 -10.57
C ILE A 79 2.65 -9.74 -9.44
N LYS A 80 3.65 -9.41 -8.62
CA LYS A 80 4.01 -10.24 -7.47
C LYS A 80 3.90 -9.43 -6.19
N PRO A 81 2.85 -9.61 -5.42
CA PRO A 81 2.75 -9.01 -4.09
C PRO A 81 3.53 -9.89 -3.12
N GLU A 82 4.84 -9.65 -3.01
CA GLU A 82 5.71 -10.58 -2.32
C GLU A 82 6.05 -10.23 -0.89
N ARG A 83 5.99 -8.95 -0.54
CA ARG A 83 6.47 -8.56 0.78
C ARG A 83 5.52 -7.61 1.49
N LEU A 84 5.36 -7.90 2.77
CA LEU A 84 4.77 -6.95 3.69
C LEU A 84 5.90 -6.07 4.22
N VAL A 85 5.75 -4.77 4.04
CA VAL A 85 6.75 -3.81 4.51
C VAL A 85 6.30 -3.27 5.84
N ASP A 86 7.13 -3.45 6.87
CA ASP A 86 6.76 -3.06 8.22
C ASP A 86 7.15 -1.61 8.50
N LEU A 87 6.33 -0.68 8.01
CA LEU A 87 6.47 0.74 8.31
C LEU A 87 5.58 1.18 9.46
N LEU A 88 4.77 0.27 10.00
CA LEU A 88 3.85 0.59 11.09
C LEU A 88 4.46 0.38 12.46
N LYS A 89 5.53 -0.39 12.54
CA LYS A 89 6.27 -0.57 13.78
C LYS A 89 7.35 0.49 13.90
N ARG A 90 7.48 0.97 15.07
CA ARG A 90 8.48 1.99 15.38
C ARG A 90 9.29 1.59 16.59
#